data_1ddc2a0af40634c332b23b42ff5ffcbd
#
_entry.id   1ddc2a0af40634c332b23b42ff5ffcbd
#
_cell.length_a   1.000
_cell.length_b   1.000
_cell.length_c   1.000
_cell.angle_alpha   90.00
_cell.angle_beta   90.00
_cell.angle_gamma   90.00
#
_symmetry.space_group_name_H-M   'P 1'
#
loop_
_entity.id
_entity.type
_entity.pdbx_description
1 polymer ?
#
loop_
_entity_poly.entity_id
_entity_poly.type
_entity_poly.pdbx_seq_one_letter_code
_entity_poly.pdbx_strand_id
1 'polypeptide(L)'
;IRTALVSTNSIAQGEQPAILWTPLLQMGMYIDFAHRTFRWDSEASIKAHVHCVIIGFSKTVTKQKYIFESEQAYIVKNINPYLIEASDVIVGSRNKPLHDVPEIGIGNKPIDDSNYLFKPAEKDEFVKKEPQSAAFFRPWYGSDEFINNRPRYCLWLGDCSPAQLRQMPECLKRVENVRNFRLA
;
A
#
# COMPACT_ATOMS: atom_id res chain seq x y z
N ILE A 1 0.41 -11.23 -35.09
CA ILE A 1 -0.78 -10.69 -34.39
C ILE A 1 -0.30 -9.56 -33.51
N ARG A 2 -1.00 -8.43 -33.57
CA ARG A 2 -0.84 -7.29 -32.66
C ARG A 2 -2.10 -7.15 -31.82
N THR A 3 -1.94 -6.84 -30.56
CA THR A 3 -3.03 -6.71 -29.59
C THR A 3 -2.89 -5.39 -28.85
N ALA A 4 -4.01 -4.73 -28.57
CA ALA A 4 -4.06 -3.59 -27.68
C ALA A 4 -5.17 -3.77 -26.66
N LEU A 5 -4.90 -3.44 -25.41
CA LEU A 5 -5.83 -3.57 -24.30
C LEU A 5 -5.90 -2.27 -23.52
N VAL A 6 -7.10 -1.94 -23.07
CA VAL A 6 -7.34 -0.91 -22.05
C VAL A 6 -7.46 -1.62 -20.72
N SER A 7 -6.76 -1.10 -19.72
CA SER A 7 -6.79 -1.63 -18.36
C SER A 7 -6.69 -0.50 -17.34
N THR A 8 -6.98 -0.80 -16.08
CA THR A 8 -6.61 0.09 -14.98
C THR A 8 -5.09 0.22 -14.88
N ASN A 9 -4.58 1.35 -14.43
CA ASN A 9 -3.14 1.60 -14.35
C ASN A 9 -2.41 0.67 -13.36
N SER A 10 -3.14 -0.03 -12.50
CA SER A 10 -2.59 -1.05 -11.60
C SER A 10 -1.82 -2.16 -12.32
N ILE A 11 -2.16 -2.44 -13.59
CA ILE A 11 -1.45 -3.42 -14.43
C ILE A 11 0.04 -3.09 -14.64
N ALA A 12 0.42 -1.80 -14.50
CA ALA A 12 1.77 -1.30 -14.62
C ALA A 12 2.39 -0.91 -13.27
N GLN A 13 1.77 -1.29 -12.14
CA GLN A 13 2.16 -0.87 -10.80
C GLN A 13 2.16 -2.05 -9.81
N GLY A 14 2.89 -1.86 -8.69
CA GLY A 14 2.97 -2.85 -7.62
C GLY A 14 3.50 -4.19 -8.09
N GLU A 15 2.85 -5.28 -7.70
CA GLU A 15 3.24 -6.65 -8.05
C GLU A 15 2.72 -7.13 -9.41
N GLN A 16 1.73 -6.43 -9.98
CA GLN A 16 1.08 -6.86 -11.23
C GLN A 16 2.04 -6.97 -12.41
N PRO A 17 2.99 -6.03 -12.64
CA PRO A 17 3.96 -6.17 -13.72
C PRO A 17 4.75 -7.48 -13.66
N ALA A 18 5.18 -7.89 -12.47
CA ALA A 18 5.94 -9.13 -12.31
C ALA A 18 5.10 -10.37 -12.63
N ILE A 19 3.85 -10.40 -12.18
CA ILE A 19 2.95 -11.54 -12.38
C ILE A 19 2.56 -11.67 -13.85
N LEU A 20 2.19 -10.56 -14.49
CA LEU A 20 1.67 -10.58 -15.86
C LEU A 20 2.77 -10.61 -16.91
N TRP A 21 3.76 -9.72 -16.82
CA TRP A 21 4.72 -9.53 -17.89
C TRP A 21 5.87 -10.54 -17.89
N THR A 22 6.20 -11.16 -16.76
CA THR A 22 7.24 -12.20 -16.74
C THR A 22 6.93 -13.31 -17.74
N PRO A 23 5.77 -13.99 -17.70
CA PRO A 23 5.46 -15.04 -18.68
C PRO A 23 5.30 -14.49 -20.10
N LEU A 24 4.75 -13.29 -20.29
CA LEU A 24 4.59 -12.70 -21.62
C LEU A 24 5.93 -12.40 -22.30
N LEU A 25 6.88 -11.83 -21.57
CA LEU A 25 8.23 -11.59 -22.07
C LEU A 25 8.96 -12.89 -22.38
N GLN A 26 8.79 -13.92 -21.55
CA GLN A 26 9.33 -15.27 -21.81
C GLN A 26 8.74 -15.91 -23.08
N MET A 27 7.50 -15.59 -23.43
CA MET A 27 6.87 -16.01 -24.69
C MET A 27 7.29 -15.15 -25.91
N GLY A 28 8.22 -14.20 -25.72
CA GLY A 28 8.68 -13.29 -26.76
C GLY A 28 7.68 -12.19 -27.12
N MET A 29 6.86 -11.77 -26.16
CA MET A 29 6.00 -10.58 -26.33
C MET A 29 6.78 -9.30 -26.03
N TYR A 30 6.52 -8.26 -26.81
CA TYR A 30 7.13 -6.95 -26.66
C TYR A 30 6.03 -5.88 -26.61
N ILE A 31 6.21 -4.88 -25.76
CA ILE A 31 5.32 -3.72 -25.76
C ILE A 31 5.71 -2.83 -26.95
N ASP A 32 4.76 -2.58 -27.84
CA ASP A 32 4.93 -1.77 -29.05
C ASP A 32 4.63 -0.30 -28.78
N PHE A 33 3.56 -0.03 -28.01
CA PHE A 33 3.22 1.31 -27.56
C PHE A 33 2.48 1.26 -26.22
N ALA A 34 2.51 2.37 -25.49
CA ALA A 34 1.75 2.56 -24.28
C ALA A 34 1.16 3.97 -24.21
N HIS A 35 -0.11 4.08 -23.88
CA HIS A 35 -0.69 5.32 -23.40
C HIS A 35 -0.63 5.29 -21.89
N ARG A 36 0.16 6.20 -21.30
CA ARG A 36 0.34 6.28 -19.84
C ARG A 36 -0.94 6.77 -19.18
N THR A 37 -0.95 6.69 -17.88
CA THR A 37 -2.12 6.92 -17.05
C THR A 37 -2.95 8.13 -17.48
N PHE A 38 -4.21 7.88 -17.82
CA PHE A 38 -5.22 8.90 -18.07
C PHE A 38 -6.47 8.60 -17.25
N ARG A 39 -7.25 9.62 -16.99
CA ARG A 39 -8.50 9.49 -16.27
C ARG A 39 -9.60 9.05 -17.23
N TRP A 40 -10.22 7.93 -16.92
CA TRP A 40 -11.42 7.51 -17.62
C TRP A 40 -12.64 8.14 -16.93
N ASP A 41 -13.33 9.02 -17.61
CA ASP A 41 -14.58 9.61 -17.15
C ASP A 41 -15.75 8.85 -17.75
N SER A 42 -16.56 8.23 -16.89
CA SER A 42 -17.79 7.59 -17.33
C SER A 42 -18.88 8.63 -17.54
N GLU A 43 -19.76 8.42 -18.54
CA GLU A 43 -20.95 9.26 -18.77
C GLU A 43 -22.08 9.00 -17.76
N ALA A 44 -21.89 8.07 -16.81
CA ALA A 44 -22.86 7.76 -15.78
C ALA A 44 -23.06 8.93 -14.80
N SER A 45 -24.27 9.02 -14.22
CA SER A 45 -24.63 10.06 -13.24
C SER A 45 -23.76 10.03 -11.97
N ILE A 46 -23.23 8.85 -11.60
CA ILE A 46 -22.22 8.68 -10.57
C ILE A 46 -20.90 8.38 -11.27
N LYS A 47 -20.03 9.39 -11.37
CA LYS A 47 -18.74 9.27 -12.05
C LYS A 47 -17.77 8.45 -11.20
N ALA A 48 -17.49 7.23 -11.62
CA ALA A 48 -16.34 6.48 -11.13
C ALA A 48 -15.08 7.00 -11.83
N HIS A 49 -14.19 7.63 -11.10
CA HIS A 49 -12.91 8.10 -11.61
C HIS A 49 -11.90 6.97 -11.58
N VAL A 50 -11.67 6.35 -12.72
CA VAL A 50 -10.69 5.26 -12.84
C VAL A 50 -9.50 5.75 -13.67
N HIS A 51 -8.30 5.51 -13.16
CA HIS A 51 -7.08 5.75 -13.90
C HIS A 51 -6.76 4.53 -14.78
N CYS A 52 -6.72 4.74 -16.08
CA CYS A 52 -6.51 3.72 -17.09
C CYS A 52 -5.20 3.91 -17.84
N VAL A 53 -4.76 2.83 -18.49
CA VAL A 53 -3.65 2.80 -19.45
C VAL A 53 -4.11 2.03 -20.70
N ILE A 54 -3.47 2.30 -21.84
CA ILE A 54 -3.62 1.48 -23.05
C ILE A 54 -2.26 0.90 -23.38
N ILE A 55 -2.20 -0.41 -23.60
CA ILE A 55 -0.96 -1.12 -23.89
C ILE A 55 -1.13 -1.91 -25.17
N GLY A 56 -0.32 -1.59 -26.18
CA GLY A 56 -0.21 -2.37 -27.41
C GLY A 56 1.03 -3.26 -27.37
N PHE A 57 0.87 -4.53 -27.72
CA PHE A 57 1.95 -5.50 -27.68
C PHE A 57 1.85 -6.55 -28.78
N SER A 58 2.99 -7.14 -29.14
CA SER A 58 3.07 -8.17 -30.18
C SER A 58 4.30 -9.08 -29.98
N LYS A 59 4.39 -10.14 -30.80
CA LYS A 59 5.60 -10.98 -30.91
C LYS A 59 6.65 -10.41 -31.88
N THR A 60 6.37 -9.28 -32.51
CA THR A 60 7.26 -8.69 -33.50
C THR A 60 8.02 -7.54 -32.89
N VAL A 61 9.34 -7.58 -32.97
CA VAL A 61 10.17 -6.45 -32.53
C VAL A 61 9.95 -5.28 -33.47
N THR A 62 9.38 -4.19 -32.95
CA THR A 62 9.22 -2.93 -33.67
C THR A 62 10.45 -2.04 -33.46
N LYS A 63 10.93 -1.40 -34.54
CA LYS A 63 12.09 -0.50 -34.47
C LYS A 63 11.78 0.80 -33.75
N GLN A 64 10.54 1.25 -33.81
CA GLN A 64 10.05 2.45 -33.14
C GLN A 64 8.88 2.07 -32.24
N LYS A 65 8.97 2.51 -30.99
CA LYS A 65 7.93 2.35 -29.99
C LYS A 65 7.46 3.73 -29.56
N TYR A 66 6.23 3.81 -29.06
CA TYR A 66 5.61 5.08 -28.71
C TYR A 66 5.07 5.05 -27.29
N ILE A 67 5.43 6.08 -26.51
CA ILE A 67 4.76 6.37 -25.22
C ILE A 67 3.93 7.63 -25.42
N PHE A 68 2.65 7.53 -25.12
CA PHE A 68 1.71 8.65 -25.15
C PHE A 68 1.46 9.16 -23.75
N GLU A 69 1.64 10.46 -23.53
CA GLU A 69 1.27 11.17 -22.30
C GLU A 69 0.38 12.35 -22.67
N SER A 70 -0.87 12.32 -22.23
CA SER A 70 -1.89 13.28 -22.64
C SER A 70 -1.97 13.35 -24.18
N GLU A 71 -1.68 14.48 -24.79
CA GLU A 71 -1.72 14.68 -26.25
C GLU A 71 -0.33 14.54 -26.91
N GLN A 72 0.70 14.21 -26.16
CA GLN A 72 2.06 14.11 -26.68
C GLN A 72 2.47 12.66 -26.91
N ALA A 73 3.19 12.42 -27.99
CA ALA A 73 3.75 11.11 -28.33
C ALA A 73 5.29 11.19 -28.31
N TYR A 74 5.92 10.30 -27.57
CA TYR A 74 7.36 10.18 -27.48
C TYR A 74 7.82 8.91 -28.19
N ILE A 75 8.82 9.06 -29.08
CA ILE A 75 9.49 7.91 -29.70
C ILE A 75 10.55 7.41 -28.73
N VAL A 76 10.49 6.12 -28.41
CA VAL A 76 11.37 5.48 -27.44
C VAL A 76 11.98 4.20 -28.02
N LYS A 77 13.09 3.78 -27.46
CA LYS A 77 13.80 2.56 -27.92
C LYS A 77 13.18 1.29 -27.34
N ASN A 78 12.76 1.34 -26.08
CA ASN A 78 12.07 0.25 -25.40
C ASN A 78 11.02 0.78 -24.44
N ILE A 79 9.99 -0.04 -24.21
CA ILE A 79 8.96 0.21 -23.19
C ILE A 79 8.94 -1.00 -22.27
N ASN A 80 9.26 -0.79 -21.02
CA ASN A 80 9.25 -1.85 -20.03
C ASN A 80 7.85 -2.07 -19.42
N PRO A 81 7.63 -3.11 -18.62
CA PRO A 81 6.34 -3.40 -17.97
C PRO A 81 5.77 -2.29 -17.08
N TYR A 82 6.56 -1.32 -16.67
CA TYR A 82 6.12 -0.14 -15.91
C TYR A 82 5.74 1.06 -16.80
N LEU A 83 5.68 0.84 -18.12
CA LEU A 83 5.33 1.81 -19.16
C LEU A 83 6.25 3.04 -19.20
N ILE A 84 7.54 2.81 -18.99
CA ILE A 84 8.59 3.82 -19.10
C ILE A 84 9.66 3.36 -20.11
N GLU A 85 10.41 4.33 -20.66
CA GLU A 85 11.57 4.01 -21.48
C GLU A 85 12.70 3.47 -20.59
N ALA A 86 12.85 2.17 -20.54
CA ALA A 86 13.92 1.48 -19.84
C ALA A 86 14.08 0.05 -20.36
N SER A 87 15.13 -0.65 -19.95
CA SER A 87 15.27 -2.09 -20.17
C SER A 87 14.15 -2.87 -19.46
N ASP A 88 13.87 -4.10 -19.92
CA ASP A 88 12.84 -4.98 -19.38
C ASP A 88 13.24 -5.55 -18.01
N VAL A 89 13.37 -4.67 -17.03
CA VAL A 89 13.59 -5.05 -15.63
C VAL A 89 12.25 -5.25 -14.94
N ILE A 90 12.09 -6.38 -14.28
CA ILE A 90 10.90 -6.70 -13.49
C ILE A 90 11.29 -6.78 -12.02
N VAL A 91 10.58 -6.03 -11.19
CA VAL A 91 10.74 -6.06 -9.74
C VAL A 91 9.72 -7.02 -9.14
N GLY A 92 10.19 -8.20 -8.71
CA GLY A 92 9.35 -9.17 -8.01
C GLY A 92 9.20 -8.84 -6.52
N SER A 93 8.14 -9.37 -5.90
CA SER A 93 7.94 -9.31 -4.46
C SER A 93 9.07 -10.00 -3.70
N ARG A 94 9.51 -9.41 -2.60
CA ARG A 94 10.62 -9.90 -1.78
C ARG A 94 10.32 -9.73 -0.30
N ASN A 95 10.78 -10.70 0.48
CA ASN A 95 10.70 -10.65 1.95
C ASN A 95 11.90 -9.94 2.60
N LYS A 96 12.95 -9.63 1.81
CA LYS A 96 14.13 -8.94 2.28
C LYS A 96 14.55 -7.86 1.28
N PRO A 97 15.07 -6.72 1.73
CA PRO A 97 15.62 -5.69 0.85
C PRO A 97 16.84 -6.22 0.07
N LEU A 98 17.16 -5.57 -1.06
CA LEU A 98 18.35 -5.87 -1.87
C LEU A 98 19.65 -5.43 -1.21
N HIS A 99 19.55 -4.41 -0.40
CA HIS A 99 20.67 -3.77 0.29
C HIS A 99 20.44 -3.83 1.79
N ASP A 100 21.48 -3.65 2.56
CA ASP A 100 21.40 -3.50 4.01
C ASP A 100 20.84 -2.10 4.33
N VAL A 101 19.56 -2.05 4.55
CA VAL A 101 18.78 -0.83 4.85
C VAL A 101 17.81 -1.12 6.00
N PRO A 102 17.40 -0.11 6.76
CA PRO A 102 16.37 -0.27 7.79
C PRO A 102 15.07 -0.87 7.23
N GLU A 103 14.43 -1.71 8.02
CA GLU A 103 13.13 -2.29 7.65
C GLU A 103 12.07 -1.20 7.45
N ILE A 104 11.27 -1.36 6.39
CA ILE A 104 10.06 -0.58 6.17
C ILE A 104 8.87 -1.44 6.53
N GLY A 105 8.16 -1.07 7.59
CA GLY A 105 6.91 -1.72 8.01
C GLY A 105 5.67 -1.03 7.44
N ILE A 106 4.50 -1.61 7.73
CA ILE A 106 3.18 -1.05 7.35
C ILE A 106 2.90 0.30 8.04
N GLY A 107 3.74 0.70 8.98
CA GLY A 107 3.53 1.86 9.83
C GLY A 107 2.73 1.49 11.10
N ASN A 108 2.13 2.50 11.72
CA ASN A 108 1.47 2.37 13.02
C ASN A 108 -0.02 2.01 12.91
N LYS A 109 -0.41 1.13 11.99
CA LYS A 109 -1.80 0.65 11.88
C LYS A 109 -2.03 -0.50 12.88
N PRO A 110 -2.66 -0.28 14.05
CA PRO A 110 -3.02 -1.36 14.95
C PRO A 110 -4.19 -2.11 14.33
N ILE A 111 -4.14 -3.42 14.25
CA ILE A 111 -5.28 -4.27 13.88
C ILE A 111 -5.85 -4.81 15.19
N ASP A 112 -6.65 -3.97 15.87
CA ASP A 112 -6.96 -4.11 17.29
C ASP A 112 -8.43 -3.84 17.63
N ASP A 113 -9.31 -3.70 16.64
CA ASP A 113 -10.72 -3.33 16.83
C ASP A 113 -10.89 -2.15 17.81
N SER A 114 -10.06 -1.13 17.67
CA SER A 114 -10.05 0.08 18.49
C SER A 114 -9.82 -0.14 19.99
N ASN A 115 -9.22 -1.28 20.38
CA ASN A 115 -8.95 -1.57 21.79
C ASN A 115 -7.71 -0.84 22.34
N TYR A 116 -6.74 -0.48 21.49
CA TYR A 116 -5.49 0.17 21.93
C TYR A 116 -5.41 1.65 21.61
N LEU A 117 -6.36 2.21 20.86
CA LEU A 117 -6.37 3.63 20.53
C LEU A 117 -7.38 4.39 21.41
N PHE A 118 -6.94 5.52 21.95
CA PHE A 118 -7.69 6.32 22.90
C PHE A 118 -7.65 7.80 22.51
N LYS A 119 -8.78 8.46 22.65
CA LYS A 119 -8.82 9.92 22.71
C LYS A 119 -8.30 10.41 24.07
N PRO A 120 -7.90 11.69 24.20
CA PRO A 120 -7.37 12.21 25.46
C PRO A 120 -8.27 11.92 26.68
N ALA A 121 -9.57 12.21 26.59
CA ALA A 121 -10.50 11.96 27.67
C ALA A 121 -10.64 10.46 28.04
N GLU A 122 -10.69 9.61 27.03
CA GLU A 122 -10.79 8.14 27.23
C GLU A 122 -9.53 7.57 27.93
N LYS A 123 -8.34 8.10 27.53
CA LYS A 123 -7.08 7.78 28.20
C LYS A 123 -7.11 8.20 29.66
N ASP A 124 -7.55 9.43 29.95
CA ASP A 124 -7.58 9.97 31.30
C ASP A 124 -8.54 9.17 32.21
N GLU A 125 -9.68 8.75 31.69
CA GLU A 125 -10.61 7.88 32.39
C GLU A 125 -10.02 6.48 32.62
N PHE A 126 -9.32 5.92 31.63
CA PHE A 126 -8.66 4.64 31.74
C PHE A 126 -7.56 4.65 32.81
N VAL A 127 -6.71 5.68 32.79
CA VAL A 127 -5.64 5.86 33.78
C VAL A 127 -6.21 6.09 35.21
N LYS A 128 -7.37 6.75 35.34
CA LYS A 128 -8.03 6.84 36.66
C LYS A 128 -8.43 5.48 37.20
N LYS A 129 -8.91 4.57 36.36
CA LYS A 129 -9.30 3.22 36.75
C LYS A 129 -8.10 2.33 37.05
N GLU A 130 -7.03 2.48 36.26
CA GLU A 130 -5.82 1.66 36.32
C GLU A 130 -4.57 2.57 36.23
N PRO A 131 -4.14 3.20 37.33
CA PRO A 131 -3.05 4.18 37.33
C PRO A 131 -1.72 3.64 36.80
N GLN A 132 -1.45 2.37 36.99
CA GLN A 132 -0.21 1.72 36.51
C GLN A 132 -0.13 1.71 34.98
N SER A 133 -1.25 1.80 34.26
CA SER A 133 -1.31 1.84 32.80
C SER A 133 -0.71 3.10 32.20
N ALA A 134 -0.60 4.19 32.98
CA ALA A 134 -0.11 5.47 32.50
C ALA A 134 1.29 5.39 31.83
N ALA A 135 2.16 4.52 32.35
CA ALA A 135 3.50 4.32 31.83
C ALA A 135 3.53 3.72 30.40
N PHE A 136 2.44 3.07 29.99
CA PHE A 136 2.34 2.38 28.72
C PHE A 136 1.60 3.17 27.63
N PHE A 137 1.11 4.36 27.90
CA PHE A 137 0.54 5.21 26.89
C PHE A 137 1.62 5.95 26.11
N ARG A 138 1.50 5.91 24.77
CA ARG A 138 2.37 6.65 23.83
C ARG A 138 1.51 7.54 22.95
N PRO A 139 1.97 8.75 22.55
CA PRO A 139 1.30 9.53 21.52
C PRO A 139 1.20 8.72 20.24
N TRP A 140 0.05 8.77 19.59
CA TRP A 140 -0.18 8.13 18.31
C TRP A 140 -0.60 9.18 17.28
N TYR A 141 0.09 9.16 16.13
CA TYR A 141 -0.14 10.10 15.05
C TYR A 141 -0.38 9.33 13.74
N GLY A 142 -1.57 9.50 13.15
CA GLY A 142 -1.85 9.27 11.76
C GLY A 142 -1.90 10.60 11.01
N SER A 143 -2.32 10.57 9.76
CA SER A 143 -2.45 11.80 8.94
C SER A 143 -3.45 12.80 9.53
N ASP A 144 -4.59 12.33 10.02
CA ASP A 144 -5.62 13.21 10.61
C ASP A 144 -5.11 13.89 11.88
N GLU A 145 -4.47 13.15 12.78
CA GLU A 145 -3.90 13.66 14.01
C GLU A 145 -2.82 14.70 13.76
N PHE A 146 -1.97 14.44 12.77
CA PHE A 146 -0.88 15.35 12.41
C PHE A 146 -1.38 16.62 11.73
N ILE A 147 -2.26 16.50 10.72
CA ILE A 147 -2.76 17.64 9.94
C ILE A 147 -3.68 18.54 10.79
N ASN A 148 -4.54 17.93 11.60
CA ASN A 148 -5.57 18.65 12.35
C ASN A 148 -5.18 18.91 13.81
N ASN A 149 -3.96 18.53 14.22
CA ASN A 149 -3.47 18.65 15.60
C ASN A 149 -4.46 18.07 16.64
N ARG A 150 -4.94 16.84 16.37
CA ARG A 150 -5.89 16.12 17.22
C ARG A 150 -5.19 14.91 17.85
N PRO A 151 -4.51 15.06 18.99
CA PRO A 151 -3.71 13.99 19.57
C PRO A 151 -4.57 12.79 19.95
N ARG A 152 -4.11 11.59 19.64
CA ARG A 152 -4.58 10.32 20.18
C ARG A 152 -3.44 9.60 20.90
N TYR A 153 -3.78 8.57 21.64
CA TYR A 153 -2.83 7.79 22.40
C TYR A 153 -3.00 6.32 22.09
N CYS A 154 -1.89 5.61 22.04
CA CYS A 154 -1.87 4.16 21.93
C CYS A 154 -1.44 3.56 23.27
N LEU A 155 -2.16 2.53 23.73
CA LEU A 155 -1.73 1.67 24.83
C LEU A 155 -0.68 0.72 24.28
N TRP A 156 0.59 1.02 24.49
CA TRP A 156 1.75 0.26 24.00
C TRP A 156 2.24 -0.70 25.09
N LEU A 157 1.84 -1.97 24.98
CA LEU A 157 2.18 -3.02 25.94
C LEU A 157 3.42 -3.85 25.52
N GLY A 158 4.13 -3.47 24.45
CA GLY A 158 5.32 -4.17 23.96
C GLY A 158 6.46 -4.25 24.98
N ASP A 159 6.54 -3.25 25.86
CA ASP A 159 7.56 -3.17 26.92
C ASP A 159 7.04 -3.70 28.27
N CYS A 160 5.80 -4.20 28.34
CA CYS A 160 5.14 -4.68 29.54
C CYS A 160 5.48 -6.15 29.80
N SER A 161 6.05 -6.45 30.97
CA SER A 161 6.27 -7.85 31.35
C SER A 161 4.95 -8.57 31.65
N PRO A 162 4.87 -9.90 31.48
CA PRO A 162 3.68 -10.66 31.83
C PRO A 162 3.25 -10.54 33.31
N ALA A 163 4.21 -10.29 34.20
CA ALA A 163 3.94 -10.07 35.63
C ALA A 163 3.25 -8.71 35.86
N GLN A 164 3.71 -7.66 35.20
CA GLN A 164 3.07 -6.34 35.24
C GLN A 164 1.67 -6.37 34.61
N LEU A 165 1.51 -7.03 33.45
CA LEU A 165 0.22 -7.13 32.78
C LEU A 165 -0.85 -7.82 33.66
N ARG A 166 -0.47 -8.86 34.40
CA ARG A 166 -1.36 -9.51 35.36
C ARG A 166 -1.85 -8.62 36.52
N GLN A 167 -1.12 -7.54 36.81
CA GLN A 167 -1.52 -6.55 37.82
C GLN A 167 -2.39 -5.45 37.26
N MET A 168 -2.63 -5.46 35.92
CA MET A 168 -3.42 -4.47 35.21
C MET A 168 -4.63 -5.14 34.51
N PRO A 169 -5.73 -5.41 35.25
CA PRO A 169 -6.87 -6.16 34.73
C PRO A 169 -7.58 -5.48 33.56
N GLU A 170 -7.64 -4.15 33.51
CA GLU A 170 -8.23 -3.42 32.38
C GLU A 170 -7.35 -3.53 31.12
N CYS A 171 -6.04 -3.45 31.25
CA CYS A 171 -5.09 -3.70 30.16
C CYS A 171 -5.20 -5.16 29.68
N LEU A 172 -5.27 -6.12 30.60
CA LEU A 172 -5.40 -7.54 30.27
C LEU A 172 -6.69 -7.81 29.47
N LYS A 173 -7.81 -7.22 29.89
CA LYS A 173 -9.08 -7.28 29.16
C LYS A 173 -8.97 -6.77 27.72
N ARG A 174 -8.23 -5.67 27.51
CA ARG A 174 -7.98 -5.14 26.15
C ARG A 174 -7.18 -6.12 25.31
N VAL A 175 -6.16 -6.77 25.88
CA VAL A 175 -5.36 -7.80 25.21
C VAL A 175 -6.23 -8.98 24.80
N GLU A 176 -7.12 -9.45 25.67
CA GLU A 176 -8.05 -10.53 25.38
C GLU A 176 -9.04 -10.16 24.26
N ASN A 177 -9.59 -8.95 24.30
CA ASN A 177 -10.46 -8.45 23.23
C ASN A 177 -9.76 -8.47 21.87
N VAL A 178 -8.54 -7.96 21.79
CA VAL A 178 -7.74 -7.98 20.54
C VAL A 178 -7.45 -9.39 20.09
N ARG A 179 -7.11 -10.28 21.02
CA ARG A 179 -6.91 -11.71 20.70
C ARG A 179 -8.15 -12.31 20.08
N ASN A 180 -9.31 -12.12 20.70
CA ASN A 180 -10.58 -12.65 20.20
C ASN A 180 -10.93 -12.09 18.83
N PHE A 181 -10.75 -10.78 18.63
CA PHE A 181 -10.96 -10.14 17.35
C PHE A 181 -10.06 -10.71 16.24
N ARG A 182 -8.81 -11.01 16.56
CA ARG A 182 -7.86 -11.58 15.57
C ARG A 182 -8.05 -13.06 15.28
N LEU A 183 -8.79 -13.77 16.13
CA LEU A 183 -9.11 -15.19 15.96
C LEU A 183 -10.46 -15.43 15.27
N ALA A 184 -11.32 -14.43 15.22
CA ALA A 184 -12.59 -14.46 14.51
C ALA A 184 -12.40 -14.23 13.01
#